data_8b1bdc20ac297a9643b0fd30b4df9d7e
#
_entry.id   8b1bdc20ac297a9643b0fd30b4df9d7e
#
_cell.length_a   1.000
_cell.length_b   1.000
_cell.length_c   1.000
_cell.angle_alpha   90.00
_cell.angle_beta   90.00
_cell.angle_gamma   90.00
#
_symmetry.space_group_name_H-M   'P 1'
#
loop_
_entity.id
_entity.type
_entity.pdbx_description
1 polymer ?
#
loop_
_entity_poly.entity_id
_entity_poly.type
_entity_poly.pdbx_seq_one_letter_code
_entity_poly.pdbx_strand_id
1 'polypeptide(L)'
;MASTDCQREGQATVELGAKFDLSPNSEGYGRIEKISFAAYNESGCLIEAIERFKERTGYYLERFLADQIYWTRKNRSYCKEQGIRLSGPKLGRPSATTKVDKKQEYQDNTDRIEVERTLSLSKRCYGMSCITTKLEETQLTSIA
;
A
#
# COMPACT_ATOMS: atom_id res chain seq x y z
N MET A 1 -2.58 -0.27 3.22
CA MET A 1 -3.11 1.07 3.46
C MET A 1 -3.76 1.15 4.83
N ALA A 2 -3.37 2.07 5.63
CA ALA A 2 -3.86 2.20 6.99
C ALA A 2 -4.66 3.48 7.12
N SER A 3 -5.96 3.34 7.35
CA SER A 3 -6.83 4.42 7.84
C SER A 3 -6.71 4.50 9.35
N THR A 4 -6.40 5.64 9.88
CA THR A 4 -6.35 5.87 11.32
C THR A 4 -7.75 6.21 11.81
N ASP A 5 -8.50 5.20 12.24
CA ASP A 5 -9.79 5.37 12.89
C ASP A 5 -9.66 5.21 14.39
N CYS A 6 -9.97 6.25 15.10
CA CYS A 6 -10.31 6.18 16.52
C CYS A 6 -11.82 5.89 16.61
N GLN A 7 -12.22 4.63 16.62
CA GLN A 7 -13.63 4.24 16.74
C GLN A 7 -14.17 4.61 18.11
N ARG A 8 -15.18 5.50 18.13
CA ARG A 8 -16.16 5.59 19.19
C ARG A 8 -17.37 4.78 18.76
N GLU A 9 -17.71 3.76 19.50
CA GLU A 9 -18.91 2.94 19.29
C GLU A 9 -20.17 3.82 19.34
N GLY A 10 -21.03 3.75 18.32
CA GLY A 10 -22.43 4.13 18.39
C GLY A 10 -22.98 5.22 17.47
N GLN A 11 -22.21 5.84 16.60
CA GLN A 11 -22.75 6.75 15.56
C GLN A 11 -22.07 6.46 14.23
N ALA A 12 -22.82 6.62 13.10
CA ALA A 12 -22.24 6.58 11.77
C ALA A 12 -21.10 7.60 11.70
N THR A 13 -19.88 7.14 11.94
CA THR A 13 -18.70 7.97 12.05
C THR A 13 -18.28 8.37 10.65
N VAL A 14 -18.39 9.67 10.36
CA VAL A 14 -17.62 10.28 9.29
C VAL A 14 -16.16 10.12 9.70
N GLU A 15 -15.42 9.28 8.99
CA GLU A 15 -13.99 9.10 9.18
C GLU A 15 -13.27 10.41 8.83
N LEU A 16 -12.97 11.19 9.85
CA LEU A 16 -12.19 12.41 9.74
C LEU A 16 -10.75 12.06 10.12
N GLY A 17 -9.95 11.70 9.12
CA GLY A 17 -8.54 11.36 9.35
C GLY A 17 -7.70 11.44 8.10
N ALA A 18 -6.40 11.65 8.28
CA ALA A 18 -5.44 11.56 7.19
C ALA A 18 -5.33 10.11 6.69
N LYS A 19 -5.48 9.92 5.39
CA LYS A 19 -5.12 8.67 4.72
C LYS A 19 -3.66 8.77 4.26
N PHE A 20 -2.90 7.73 4.49
CA PHE A 20 -1.52 7.69 4.02
C PHE A 20 -1.18 6.34 3.41
N ASP A 21 -0.35 6.39 2.38
CA ASP A 21 0.24 5.22 1.74
C ASP A 21 1.63 4.99 2.32
N LEU A 22 1.90 3.78 2.75
CA LEU A 22 3.18 3.37 3.31
C LEU A 22 3.81 2.30 2.43
N SER A 23 5.09 2.48 2.07
CA SER A 23 5.91 1.47 1.42
C SER A 23 7.10 1.08 2.30
N PRO A 24 7.43 -0.21 2.46
CA PRO A 24 8.66 -0.61 3.11
C PRO A 24 9.85 -0.39 2.17
N ASN A 25 10.98 0.05 2.73
CA ASN A 25 12.25 0.07 2.02
C ASN A 25 13.00 -1.26 2.18
N SER A 26 14.15 -1.40 1.52
CA SER A 26 15.01 -2.59 1.59
C SER A 26 15.56 -2.87 2.99
N GLU A 27 15.56 -1.89 3.88
CA GLU A 27 16.05 -1.97 5.26
C GLU A 27 14.92 -2.29 6.26
N GLY A 28 13.67 -2.44 5.77
CA GLY A 28 12.50 -2.72 6.59
C GLY A 28 11.84 -1.50 7.24
N TYR A 29 12.28 -0.28 6.90
CA TYR A 29 11.62 0.93 7.36
C TYR A 29 10.42 1.28 6.48
N GLY A 30 9.33 1.71 7.12
CA GLY A 30 8.16 2.23 6.41
C GLY A 30 8.41 3.66 5.93
N ARG A 31 8.16 3.90 4.65
CA ARG A 31 8.21 5.23 4.04
C ARG A 31 6.80 5.69 3.71
N ILE A 32 6.47 6.90 4.09
CA ILE A 32 5.20 7.53 3.72
C ILE A 32 5.32 8.05 2.28
N GLU A 33 4.52 7.52 1.38
CA GLU A 33 4.52 7.89 -0.04
C GLU A 33 3.51 9.01 -0.33
N LYS A 34 2.39 8.99 0.37
CA LYS A 34 1.32 9.97 0.18
C LYS A 34 0.53 10.16 1.46
N ILE A 35 0.14 11.40 1.73
CA ILE A 35 -0.81 11.77 2.79
C ILE A 35 -1.94 12.55 2.13
N SER A 36 -3.18 12.25 2.47
CA SER A 36 -4.35 12.99 1.99
C SER A 36 -5.44 13.04 3.04
N PHE A 37 -6.07 14.18 3.19
CA PHE A 37 -7.26 14.37 4.04
C PHE A 37 -8.55 14.21 3.25
N ALA A 38 -8.47 14.18 1.92
CA ALA A 38 -9.59 13.91 1.04
C ALA A 38 -9.64 12.44 0.65
N ALA A 39 -10.85 11.92 0.47
CA ALA A 39 -11.04 10.58 -0.09
C ALA A 39 -10.45 10.52 -1.51
N TYR A 40 -9.65 9.53 -1.79
CA TYR A 40 -9.10 9.28 -3.13
C TYR A 40 -9.21 7.80 -3.49
N ASN A 41 -9.20 7.53 -4.80
CA ASN A 41 -9.23 6.17 -5.30
C ASN A 41 -7.81 5.58 -5.24
N GLU A 42 -7.61 4.68 -4.30
CA GLU A 42 -6.33 3.99 -4.06
C GLU A 42 -5.80 3.27 -5.29
N SER A 43 -6.70 2.70 -6.10
CA SER A 43 -6.30 1.96 -7.29
C SER A 43 -5.52 2.82 -8.31
N GLY A 44 -5.74 4.13 -8.32
CA GLY A 44 -5.01 5.07 -9.17
C GLY A 44 -3.61 5.42 -8.70
N CYS A 45 -3.32 5.22 -7.43
CA CYS A 45 -2.04 5.64 -6.83
C CYS A 45 -0.86 4.73 -7.20
N LEU A 46 -1.10 3.52 -7.72
CA LEU A 46 -0.04 2.56 -8.05
C LEU A 46 0.97 3.12 -9.06
N ILE A 47 0.49 3.66 -10.16
CA ILE A 47 1.35 4.20 -11.22
C ILE A 47 2.19 5.36 -10.68
N GLU A 48 1.57 6.26 -9.93
CA GLU A 48 2.25 7.39 -9.29
C GLU A 48 3.35 6.94 -8.32
N ALA A 49 3.07 5.91 -7.51
CA ALA A 49 4.04 5.35 -6.58
C ALA A 49 5.24 4.71 -7.31
N ILE A 50 5.00 4.00 -8.41
CA ILE A 50 6.05 3.40 -9.23
C ILE A 50 6.92 4.49 -9.88
N GLU A 51 6.32 5.55 -10.43
CA GLU A 51 7.08 6.64 -11.05
C GLU A 51 7.92 7.39 -10.01
N ARG A 52 7.40 7.68 -8.83
CA ARG A 52 8.18 8.26 -7.72
C ARG A 52 9.35 7.37 -7.29
N PHE A 53 9.14 6.05 -7.27
CA PHE A 53 10.22 5.12 -6.99
C PHE A 53 11.32 5.23 -8.04
N LYS A 54 10.95 5.26 -9.34
CA LYS A 54 11.89 5.42 -10.45
C LYS A 54 12.64 6.75 -10.38
N GLU A 55 11.96 7.85 -10.07
CA GLU A 55 12.60 9.16 -9.91
C GLU A 55 13.67 9.16 -8.83
N ARG A 56 13.44 8.42 -7.74
CA ARG A 56 14.38 8.33 -6.62
C ARG A 56 15.55 7.39 -6.89
N THR A 57 15.31 6.28 -7.56
CA THR A 57 16.28 5.19 -7.71
C THR A 57 16.92 5.11 -9.07
N GLY A 58 16.31 5.73 -10.10
CA GLY A 58 16.73 5.70 -11.47
C GLY A 58 16.32 4.45 -12.25
N TYR A 59 15.63 3.49 -11.61
CA TYR A 59 15.19 2.24 -12.25
C TYR A 59 13.80 1.84 -11.80
N TYR A 60 13.13 1.00 -12.60
CA TYR A 60 11.83 0.43 -12.24
C TYR A 60 11.97 -0.74 -11.26
N LEU A 61 10.92 -0.94 -10.47
CA LEU A 61 10.77 -2.11 -9.61
C LEU A 61 10.74 -3.40 -10.44
N GLU A 62 11.40 -4.44 -9.97
CA GLU A 62 11.28 -5.78 -10.55
C GLU A 62 9.90 -6.38 -10.27
N ARG A 63 9.38 -6.14 -9.05
CA ARG A 63 8.05 -6.61 -8.64
C ARG A 63 7.35 -5.61 -7.74
N PHE A 64 6.03 -5.64 -7.77
CA PHE A 64 5.15 -4.85 -6.91
C PHE A 64 4.16 -5.78 -6.19
N LEU A 65 4.19 -5.75 -4.86
CA LEU A 65 3.25 -6.50 -4.02
C LEU A 65 2.00 -5.63 -3.82
N ALA A 66 0.91 -5.98 -4.44
CA ALA A 66 -0.32 -5.20 -4.40
C ALA A 66 -1.50 -6.03 -3.91
N ASP A 67 -2.41 -5.38 -3.20
CA ASP A 67 -3.71 -5.94 -2.88
C ASP A 67 -4.63 -5.92 -4.12
N GLN A 68 -5.72 -6.68 -4.07
CA GLN A 68 -6.68 -6.82 -5.20
C GLN A 68 -7.23 -5.50 -5.70
N ILE A 69 -7.34 -4.49 -4.85
CA ILE A 69 -7.83 -3.16 -5.21
C ILE A 69 -6.99 -2.49 -6.32
N TYR A 70 -5.70 -2.80 -6.38
CA TYR A 70 -4.77 -2.27 -7.38
C TYR A 70 -4.77 -3.03 -8.70
N TRP A 71 -5.52 -4.16 -8.81
CA TRP A 71 -5.54 -5.03 -9.98
C TRP A 71 -6.45 -4.54 -11.10
N THR A 72 -6.46 -3.27 -11.37
CA THR A 72 -7.19 -2.67 -12.50
C THR A 72 -6.54 -3.03 -13.84
N ARG A 73 -7.33 -2.98 -14.92
CA ARG A 73 -6.81 -3.21 -16.28
C ARG A 73 -5.68 -2.24 -16.62
N LYS A 74 -5.84 -0.97 -16.23
CA LYS A 74 -4.86 0.10 -16.45
C LYS A 74 -3.53 -0.21 -15.76
N ASN A 75 -3.57 -0.54 -14.48
CA ASN A 75 -2.37 -0.85 -13.70
C ASN A 75 -1.65 -2.08 -14.23
N ARG A 76 -2.39 -3.11 -14.62
CA ARG A 76 -1.82 -4.33 -15.20
C ARG A 76 -1.14 -4.08 -16.55
N SER A 77 -1.77 -3.27 -17.43
CA SER A 77 -1.18 -2.89 -18.72
C SER A 77 0.12 -2.13 -18.49
N TYR A 78 0.09 -1.13 -17.62
CA TYR A 78 1.26 -0.33 -17.27
C TYR A 78 2.41 -1.20 -16.70
N CYS A 79 2.13 -2.05 -15.72
CA CYS A 79 3.16 -2.93 -15.16
C CYS A 79 3.75 -3.87 -16.23
N LYS A 80 2.93 -4.41 -17.12
CA LYS A 80 3.38 -5.25 -18.23
C LYS A 80 4.29 -4.50 -19.20
N GLU A 81 3.94 -3.28 -19.55
CA GLU A 81 4.73 -2.41 -20.45
C GLU A 81 6.09 -2.06 -19.84
N GLN A 82 6.15 -1.84 -18.52
CA GLN A 82 7.39 -1.51 -17.82
C GLN A 82 8.17 -2.76 -17.35
N GLY A 83 7.68 -3.97 -17.64
CA GLY A 83 8.33 -5.22 -17.22
C GLY A 83 8.22 -5.50 -15.73
N ILE A 84 7.30 -4.85 -15.03
CA ILE A 84 7.09 -4.99 -13.58
C ILE A 84 6.17 -6.17 -13.30
N ARG A 85 6.61 -7.11 -12.47
CA ARG A 85 5.77 -8.22 -12.03
C ARG A 85 4.81 -7.76 -10.93
N LEU A 86 3.52 -7.72 -11.23
CA LEU A 86 2.48 -7.46 -10.24
C LEU A 86 2.15 -8.77 -9.50
N SER A 87 2.45 -8.83 -8.21
CA SER A 87 2.16 -9.99 -7.36
C SER A 87 0.75 -9.93 -6.81
N GLY A 88 0.04 -11.05 -6.86
CA GLY A 88 -1.32 -11.21 -6.34
C GLY A 88 -2.09 -12.30 -7.07
N PRO A 89 -3.32 -12.61 -6.65
CA PRO A 89 -4.10 -13.66 -7.25
C PRO A 89 -4.44 -13.34 -8.71
N LYS A 90 -4.24 -14.32 -9.59
CA LYS A 90 -4.63 -14.18 -11.01
C LYS A 90 -6.13 -14.01 -11.12
N LEU A 91 -6.57 -13.05 -11.94
CA LEU A 91 -7.99 -12.84 -12.21
C LEU A 91 -8.51 -13.97 -13.15
N GLY A 92 -9.70 -14.47 -12.80
CA GLY A 92 -10.41 -15.46 -13.60
C GLY A 92 -10.22 -16.89 -13.11
N ARG A 93 -10.88 -17.82 -13.80
CA ARG A 93 -10.77 -19.25 -13.51
C ARG A 93 -9.35 -19.73 -13.82
N PRO A 94 -8.67 -20.43 -12.90
CA PRO A 94 -7.34 -20.96 -13.18
C PRO A 94 -7.39 -21.91 -14.38
N SER A 95 -6.51 -21.69 -15.35
CA SER A 95 -6.35 -22.65 -16.45
C SER A 95 -5.64 -23.89 -15.91
N ALA A 96 -6.10 -25.09 -16.33
CA ALA A 96 -5.49 -26.36 -15.95
C ALA A 96 -3.99 -26.48 -16.33
N THR A 97 -3.54 -25.65 -17.28
CA THR A 97 -2.15 -25.61 -17.76
C THR A 97 -1.27 -24.58 -17.08
N THR A 98 -1.82 -23.72 -16.22
CA THR A 98 -1.04 -22.68 -15.56
C THR A 98 -0.24 -23.29 -14.41
N LYS A 99 1.04 -23.57 -14.65
CA LYS A 99 1.98 -23.92 -13.58
C LYS A 99 2.19 -22.68 -12.71
N VAL A 100 1.66 -22.72 -11.50
CA VAL A 100 1.94 -21.70 -10.48
C VAL A 100 3.29 -22.08 -9.84
N ASP A 101 4.24 -21.17 -9.88
CA ASP A 101 5.49 -21.35 -9.14
C ASP A 101 5.19 -21.16 -7.64
N LYS A 102 4.97 -22.28 -6.96
CA LYS A 102 4.65 -22.31 -5.53
C LYS A 102 5.72 -21.64 -4.67
N LYS A 103 6.99 -21.71 -5.08
CA LYS A 103 8.09 -21.10 -4.35
C LYS A 103 7.99 -19.57 -4.43
N GLN A 104 7.67 -19.05 -5.60
CA GLN A 104 7.50 -17.61 -5.81
C GLN A 104 6.26 -17.06 -5.09
N GLU A 105 5.17 -17.82 -5.12
CA GLU A 105 3.95 -17.46 -4.39
C GLU A 105 4.17 -17.47 -2.87
N TYR A 106 4.90 -18.44 -2.36
CA TYR A 106 5.28 -18.48 -0.94
C TYR A 106 6.13 -17.28 -0.55
N GLN A 107 7.12 -16.91 -1.37
CA GLN A 107 7.95 -15.73 -1.13
C GLN A 107 7.14 -14.45 -1.15
N ASP A 108 6.25 -14.28 -2.12
CA ASP A 108 5.38 -13.10 -2.20
C ASP A 108 4.45 -12.99 -0.99
N ASN A 109 3.93 -14.11 -0.48
CA ASN A 109 3.11 -14.12 0.73
C ASN A 109 3.94 -13.79 1.98
N THR A 110 5.15 -14.29 2.08
CA THR A 110 6.05 -13.96 3.20
C THR A 110 6.37 -12.48 3.22
N ASP A 111 6.72 -11.91 2.07
CA ASP A 111 7.04 -10.49 1.96
C ASP A 111 5.80 -9.61 2.23
N ARG A 112 4.61 -10.07 1.86
CA ARG A 112 3.35 -9.37 2.21
C ARG A 112 3.12 -9.34 3.72
N ILE A 113 3.40 -10.43 4.42
CA ILE A 113 3.32 -10.48 5.89
C ILE A 113 4.27 -9.45 6.53
N GLU A 114 5.47 -9.27 6.00
CA GLU A 114 6.42 -8.26 6.49
C GLU A 114 5.88 -6.83 6.29
N VAL A 115 5.22 -6.53 5.17
CA VAL A 115 4.55 -5.24 4.94
C VAL A 115 3.43 -5.02 5.96
N GLU A 116 2.57 -6.01 6.18
CA GLU A 116 1.49 -5.94 7.16
C GLU A 116 2.03 -5.76 8.59
N ARG A 117 3.14 -6.44 8.91
CA ARG A 117 3.83 -6.28 10.19
C ARG A 117 4.34 -4.86 10.38
N THR A 118 4.96 -4.25 9.37
CA THR A 118 5.45 -2.87 9.41
C THR A 118 4.29 -1.90 9.65
N LEU A 119 3.17 -2.07 8.97
CA LEU A 119 1.95 -1.29 9.19
C LEU A 119 1.40 -1.46 10.61
N SER A 120 1.38 -2.70 11.12
CA SER A 120 0.92 -3.00 12.48
C SER A 120 1.81 -2.34 13.54
N LEU A 121 3.13 -2.37 13.35
CA LEU A 121 4.08 -1.69 14.24
C LEU A 121 3.89 -0.17 14.21
N SER A 122 3.70 0.42 13.04
CA SER A 122 3.44 1.85 12.89
C SER A 122 2.20 2.27 13.69
N LYS A 123 1.14 1.48 13.64
CA LYS A 123 -0.08 1.73 14.39
C LYS A 123 0.09 1.57 15.90
N ARG A 124 0.74 0.49 16.35
CA ARG A 124 0.82 0.12 17.78
C ARG A 124 1.93 0.83 18.53
N CYS A 125 3.12 0.93 17.92
CA CYS A 125 4.33 1.41 18.59
C CYS A 125 4.61 2.88 18.31
N TYR A 126 4.22 3.38 17.14
CA TYR A 126 4.49 4.77 16.72
C TYR A 126 3.26 5.68 16.77
N GLY A 127 2.17 5.22 17.41
CA GLY A 127 1.01 6.06 17.68
C GLY A 127 0.14 6.42 16.46
N MET A 128 0.39 5.82 15.30
CA MET A 128 -0.35 6.13 14.07
C MET A 128 -1.79 5.62 14.06
N SER A 129 -2.22 4.85 15.08
CA SER A 129 -3.59 4.36 15.20
C SER A 129 -4.57 5.43 15.71
N CYS A 130 -4.08 6.44 16.42
CA CYS A 130 -4.94 7.48 17.00
C CYS A 130 -4.18 8.80 17.05
N ILE A 131 -4.43 9.65 16.05
CA ILE A 131 -3.91 11.00 15.99
C ILE A 131 -4.97 11.93 16.56
N THR A 132 -4.74 12.49 17.74
CA THR A 132 -5.71 13.31 18.48
C THR A 132 -5.78 14.75 18.03
N THR A 133 -4.85 15.17 17.19
CA THR A 133 -4.78 16.55 16.67
C THR A 133 -5.90 16.78 15.64
N LYS A 134 -6.55 17.95 15.70
CA LYS A 134 -7.70 18.27 14.86
C LYS A 134 -7.35 19.08 13.61
N LEU A 135 -6.22 19.79 13.63
CA LEU A 135 -5.79 20.62 12.51
C LEU A 135 -4.88 19.81 11.57
N GLU A 136 -5.05 20.00 10.27
CA GLU A 136 -4.26 19.30 9.24
C GLU A 136 -2.76 19.47 9.42
N GLU A 137 -2.30 20.70 9.69
CA GLU A 137 -0.87 20.99 9.91
C GLU A 137 -0.28 20.22 11.10
N THR A 138 -1.04 20.14 12.21
CA THR A 138 -0.59 19.40 13.38
C THR A 138 -0.68 17.89 13.20
N GLN A 139 -1.60 17.40 12.37
CA GLN A 139 -1.64 16.00 11.97
C GLN A 139 -0.43 15.62 11.12
N LEU A 140 -0.07 16.45 10.13
CA LEU A 140 1.12 16.25 9.30
C LEU A 140 2.39 16.19 10.16
N THR A 141 2.54 17.11 11.12
CA THR A 141 3.68 17.11 12.05
C THR A 141 3.73 15.86 12.94
N SER A 142 2.57 15.30 13.29
CA SER A 142 2.49 14.08 14.11
C SER A 142 2.79 12.81 13.32
N ILE A 143 2.61 12.84 12.00
CA ILE A 143 2.85 11.70 11.11
C ILE A 143 4.30 11.69 10.62
N ALA A 144 4.91 12.85 10.45
CA ALA A 144 6.31 13.01 10.00
C ALA A 144 7.30 12.59 11.06
#